data_d35f561bbd5ec86953b1f502256970d9
#
_entry.id   d35f561bbd5ec86953b1f502256970d9
#
_cell.length_a   1.000
_cell.length_b   1.000
_cell.length_c   1.000
_cell.angle_alpha   90.00
_cell.angle_beta   90.00
_cell.angle_gamma   90.00
#
_symmetry.space_group_name_H-M   'P 1'
#
loop_
_entity.id
_entity.type
_entity.pdbx_description
1 polymer ?
#
loop_
_entity_poly.entity_id
_entity_poly.type
_entity_poly.pdbx_seq_one_letter_code
_entity_poly.pdbx_strand_id
1 'polypeptide(L)'
;FLMGTTEFMMALMMNPEEAHQLLKVITEFTIDWLRYQKEQFPSIEGILVLDDIVGFVGEDECREFVVPYLTPIFAAFETKVRFFHNDAQGLISTPFLEEMGINLFNFSFEHSINEIRELAGPEVALLGNLPPRDVLMAATPEEVKVQTEIMWNEVEDKKAIIWSCGGGVPQNVSTENMQAFIETIKKLEEA
;
A
#
# COMPACT_ATOMS: atom_id res chain seq x y z
N PHE A 1 15.89 -7.07 6.34
CA PHE A 1 16.93 -7.07 7.38
C PHE A 1 17.47 -8.47 7.71
N LEU A 2 16.66 -9.54 7.51
CA LEU A 2 17.13 -10.91 7.81
C LEU A 2 18.18 -11.39 6.80
N MET A 3 17.99 -11.12 5.52
CA MET A 3 18.90 -11.53 4.45
C MET A 3 19.39 -10.36 3.62
N GLY A 4 18.70 -9.37 3.32
CA GLY A 4 18.95 -8.39 2.28
C GLY A 4 18.12 -8.69 1.02
N THR A 5 17.74 -7.63 0.28
CA THR A 5 16.84 -7.76 -0.87
C THR A 5 17.44 -8.64 -1.97
N THR A 6 18.70 -8.42 -2.34
CA THR A 6 19.37 -9.16 -3.42
C THR A 6 19.46 -10.65 -3.10
N GLU A 7 19.92 -10.99 -1.88
CA GLU A 7 20.08 -12.37 -1.44
C GLU A 7 18.72 -13.09 -1.36
N PHE A 8 17.67 -12.40 -0.91
CA PHE A 8 16.33 -12.95 -0.87
C PHE A 8 15.77 -13.20 -2.27
N MET A 9 15.88 -12.23 -3.18
CA MET A 9 15.43 -12.39 -4.58
C MET A 9 16.17 -13.53 -5.28
N MET A 10 17.49 -13.68 -5.03
CA MET A 10 18.25 -14.81 -5.54
C MET A 10 17.78 -16.14 -4.95
N ALA A 11 17.44 -16.16 -3.66
CA ALA A 11 16.97 -17.36 -2.98
C ALA A 11 15.62 -17.86 -3.55
N LEU A 12 14.70 -16.96 -3.91
CA LEU A 12 13.43 -17.36 -4.57
C LEU A 12 13.68 -18.19 -5.82
N MET A 13 14.72 -17.87 -6.59
CA MET A 13 15.05 -18.55 -7.86
C MET A 13 15.93 -19.78 -7.68
N MET A 14 16.89 -19.73 -6.74
CA MET A 14 17.95 -20.74 -6.61
C MET A 14 17.69 -21.75 -5.49
N ASN A 15 16.95 -21.37 -4.47
CA ASN A 15 16.69 -22.13 -3.27
C ASN A 15 15.20 -21.99 -2.83
N PRO A 16 14.24 -22.32 -3.71
CA PRO A 16 12.82 -22.08 -3.44
C PRO A 16 12.31 -22.82 -2.20
N GLU A 17 12.77 -24.03 -1.94
CA GLU A 17 12.37 -24.81 -0.75
C GLU A 17 12.77 -24.13 0.55
N GLU A 18 14.00 -23.61 0.63
CA GLU A 18 14.49 -22.86 1.79
C GLU A 18 13.79 -21.51 1.92
N ALA A 19 13.49 -20.85 0.80
CA ALA A 19 12.70 -19.61 0.78
C ALA A 19 11.30 -19.86 1.36
N HIS A 20 10.61 -20.93 0.97
CA HIS A 20 9.33 -21.34 1.55
C HIS A 20 9.41 -21.62 3.05
N GLN A 21 10.46 -22.30 3.50
CA GLN A 21 10.67 -22.57 4.94
C GLN A 21 10.84 -21.26 5.72
N LEU A 22 11.65 -20.33 5.20
CA LEU A 22 11.85 -19.03 5.82
C LEU A 22 10.56 -18.21 5.87
N LEU A 23 9.83 -18.10 4.74
CA LEU A 23 8.57 -17.39 4.65
C LEU A 23 7.52 -17.96 5.60
N LYS A 24 7.45 -19.29 5.72
CA LYS A 24 6.56 -19.95 6.69
C LYS A 24 6.87 -19.52 8.13
N VAL A 25 8.11 -19.54 8.55
CA VAL A 25 8.52 -19.13 9.90
C VAL A 25 8.19 -17.66 10.16
N ILE A 26 8.46 -16.78 9.17
CA ILE A 26 8.15 -15.36 9.27
C ILE A 26 6.63 -15.14 9.38
N THR A 27 5.85 -15.85 8.58
CA THR A 27 4.38 -15.76 8.59
C THR A 27 3.81 -16.22 9.93
N GLU A 28 4.22 -17.37 10.44
CA GLU A 28 3.78 -17.89 11.73
C GLU A 28 4.13 -16.91 12.87
N PHE A 29 5.36 -16.41 12.90
CA PHE A 29 5.77 -15.40 13.89
C PHE A 29 4.94 -14.12 13.78
N THR A 30 4.68 -13.63 12.56
CA THR A 30 3.91 -12.41 12.33
C THR A 30 2.47 -12.57 12.79
N ILE A 31 1.85 -13.72 12.52
CA ILE A 31 0.49 -14.03 12.99
C ILE A 31 0.42 -14.05 14.52
N ASP A 32 1.36 -14.74 15.17
CA ASP A 32 1.40 -14.81 16.64
C ASP A 32 1.64 -13.44 17.26
N TRP A 33 2.51 -12.62 16.65
CA TRP A 33 2.75 -11.24 17.07
C TRP A 33 1.50 -10.35 16.93
N LEU A 34 0.79 -10.45 15.81
CA LEU A 34 -0.46 -9.70 15.59
C LEU A 34 -1.55 -10.12 16.60
N ARG A 35 -1.70 -11.41 16.87
CA ARG A 35 -2.63 -11.93 17.87
C ARG A 35 -2.30 -11.44 19.28
N TYR A 36 -1.01 -11.48 19.64
CA TYR A 36 -0.55 -10.94 20.92
C TYR A 36 -0.87 -9.44 21.04
N GLN A 37 -0.61 -8.64 20.00
CA GLN A 37 -0.98 -7.22 20.00
C GLN A 37 -2.51 -7.03 20.19
N LYS A 38 -3.33 -7.82 19.51
CA LYS A 38 -4.78 -7.75 19.63
C LYS A 38 -5.27 -8.13 21.04
N GLU A 39 -4.63 -9.09 21.69
CA GLU A 39 -4.93 -9.45 23.09
C GLU A 39 -4.58 -8.32 24.05
N GLN A 40 -3.41 -7.68 23.88
CA GLN A 40 -2.98 -6.57 24.74
C GLN A 40 -3.76 -5.28 24.48
N PHE A 41 -4.18 -5.05 23.24
CA PHE A 41 -4.89 -3.87 22.79
C PHE A 41 -6.19 -4.25 22.05
N PRO A 42 -7.27 -4.60 22.75
CA PRO A 42 -8.51 -5.05 22.12
C PRO A 42 -9.18 -4.04 21.19
N SER A 43 -8.79 -2.76 21.29
CA SER A 43 -9.27 -1.68 20.41
C SER A 43 -8.66 -1.70 19.00
N ILE A 44 -7.67 -2.55 18.71
CA ILE A 44 -7.12 -2.69 17.36
C ILE A 44 -8.22 -3.20 16.43
N GLU A 45 -8.51 -2.46 15.36
CA GLU A 45 -9.52 -2.79 14.34
C GLU A 45 -8.93 -2.94 12.94
N GLY A 46 -7.60 -2.96 12.80
CA GLY A 46 -6.93 -3.08 11.53
C GLY A 46 -5.58 -3.78 11.59
N ILE A 47 -5.16 -4.31 10.46
CA ILE A 47 -3.83 -4.84 10.21
C ILE A 47 -3.21 -3.98 9.11
N LEU A 48 -1.99 -3.50 9.33
CA LEU A 48 -1.18 -2.81 8.34
C LEU A 48 0.07 -3.65 8.04
N VAL A 49 0.29 -3.96 6.78
CA VAL A 49 1.54 -4.56 6.27
C VAL A 49 2.18 -3.59 5.30
N LEU A 50 3.49 -3.37 5.46
CA LEU A 50 4.33 -2.59 4.54
C LEU A 50 5.34 -3.55 3.92
N ASP A 51 5.28 -3.71 2.60
CA ASP A 51 6.21 -4.58 1.88
C ASP A 51 6.40 -4.09 0.43
N ASP A 52 7.49 -3.36 0.20
CA ASP A 52 7.85 -2.88 -1.12
C ASP A 52 8.60 -3.94 -1.94
N ILE A 53 9.10 -5.01 -1.29
CA ILE A 53 9.86 -6.07 -1.96
C ILE A 53 8.97 -6.84 -2.94
N VAL A 54 7.69 -6.98 -2.64
CA VAL A 54 6.72 -7.62 -3.56
C VAL A 54 6.57 -6.88 -4.90
N GLY A 55 7.00 -5.63 -5.00
CA GLY A 55 7.05 -4.90 -6.27
C GLY A 55 8.19 -5.33 -7.20
N PHE A 56 9.13 -6.15 -6.73
CA PHE A 56 10.27 -6.63 -7.51
C PHE A 56 10.15 -8.08 -7.99
N VAL A 57 9.09 -8.80 -7.64
CA VAL A 57 8.84 -10.17 -8.09
C VAL A 57 8.03 -10.18 -9.39
N GLY A 58 8.10 -11.28 -10.14
CA GLY A 58 7.21 -11.55 -11.27
C GLY A 58 5.83 -12.06 -10.83
N GLU A 59 4.92 -12.27 -11.78
CA GLU A 59 3.56 -12.75 -11.47
C GLU A 59 3.58 -14.16 -10.88
N ASP A 60 4.38 -15.06 -11.44
CA ASP A 60 4.50 -16.44 -10.95
C ASP A 60 5.07 -16.48 -9.54
N GLU A 61 6.13 -15.71 -9.29
CA GLU A 61 6.72 -15.59 -7.96
C GLU A 61 5.76 -14.91 -6.95
N CYS A 62 4.94 -13.96 -7.39
CA CYS A 62 3.91 -13.38 -6.56
C CYS A 62 2.89 -14.43 -6.13
N ARG A 63 2.41 -15.25 -7.04
CA ARG A 63 1.50 -16.37 -6.74
C ARG A 63 2.11 -17.41 -5.82
N GLU A 64 3.40 -17.69 -5.97
CA GLU A 64 4.11 -18.73 -5.22
C GLU A 64 4.60 -18.24 -3.84
N PHE A 65 5.21 -17.05 -3.79
CA PHE A 65 5.94 -16.57 -2.61
C PHE A 65 5.32 -15.37 -1.89
N VAL A 66 4.26 -14.76 -2.41
CA VAL A 66 3.60 -13.60 -1.78
C VAL A 66 2.21 -13.96 -1.29
N VAL A 67 1.31 -14.34 -2.19
CA VAL A 67 -0.09 -14.61 -1.88
C VAL A 67 -0.27 -15.64 -0.74
N PRO A 68 0.39 -16.81 -0.75
CA PRO A 68 0.19 -17.82 0.29
C PRO A 68 0.66 -17.40 1.69
N TYR A 69 1.54 -16.40 1.77
CA TYR A 69 2.14 -15.94 3.01
C TYR A 69 1.49 -14.67 3.55
N LEU A 70 1.06 -13.74 2.68
CA LEU A 70 0.33 -12.55 3.13
C LEU A 70 -1.13 -12.83 3.49
N THR A 71 -1.80 -13.70 2.76
CA THR A 71 -3.21 -14.08 3.03
C THR A 71 -3.44 -14.47 4.50
N PRO A 72 -2.71 -15.42 5.10
CA PRO A 72 -2.92 -15.79 6.50
C PRO A 72 -2.53 -14.68 7.49
N ILE A 73 -1.61 -13.77 7.14
CA ILE A 73 -1.26 -12.62 7.96
C ILE A 73 -2.46 -11.66 8.05
N PHE A 74 -3.11 -11.32 6.92
CA PHE A 74 -4.31 -10.48 6.92
C PHE A 74 -5.52 -11.17 7.56
N ALA A 75 -5.52 -12.49 7.67
CA ALA A 75 -6.51 -13.29 8.37
C ALA A 75 -6.14 -13.63 9.83
N ALA A 76 -5.10 -13.04 10.42
CA ALA A 76 -4.59 -13.37 11.75
C ALA A 76 -5.65 -13.22 12.85
N PHE A 77 -6.55 -12.24 12.73
CA PHE A 77 -7.73 -12.04 13.56
C PHE A 77 -8.82 -11.30 12.76
N GLU A 78 -10.05 -11.36 13.24
CA GLU A 78 -11.16 -10.62 12.63
C GLU A 78 -10.92 -9.12 12.75
N THR A 79 -10.95 -8.41 11.63
CA THR A 79 -10.66 -6.98 11.55
C THR A 79 -11.44 -6.30 10.44
N LYS A 80 -11.70 -5.00 10.61
CA LYS A 80 -12.41 -4.17 9.63
C LYS A 80 -11.49 -3.68 8.52
N VAL A 81 -10.22 -3.39 8.84
CA VAL A 81 -9.25 -2.80 7.90
C VAL A 81 -8.07 -3.73 7.72
N ARG A 82 -7.81 -4.10 6.49
CA ARG A 82 -6.63 -4.84 6.05
C ARG A 82 -5.90 -3.99 5.03
N PHE A 83 -4.95 -3.23 5.58
CA PHE A 83 -4.23 -2.21 4.85
C PHE A 83 -2.88 -2.74 4.36
N PHE A 84 -2.68 -2.69 3.05
CA PHE A 84 -1.41 -3.01 2.42
C PHE A 84 -0.76 -1.74 1.85
N HIS A 85 0.49 -1.54 2.15
CA HIS A 85 1.31 -0.48 1.59
C HIS A 85 2.42 -1.09 0.73
N ASN A 86 2.46 -0.72 -0.54
CA ASN A 86 3.51 -1.04 -1.49
C ASN A 86 3.61 0.11 -2.48
N ASP A 87 4.61 0.98 -2.31
CA ASP A 87 4.89 2.11 -3.20
C ASP A 87 6.04 1.84 -4.17
N ALA A 88 6.45 0.58 -4.32
CA ALA A 88 7.36 0.15 -5.38
C ALA A 88 6.70 0.27 -6.76
N GLN A 89 7.52 0.31 -7.81
CA GLN A 89 7.08 0.51 -9.19
C GLN A 89 6.26 -0.64 -9.79
N GLY A 90 6.11 -1.75 -9.10
CA GLY A 90 5.45 -2.94 -9.63
C GLY A 90 3.95 -2.96 -9.39
N LEU A 91 3.17 -3.31 -10.41
CA LEU A 91 1.72 -3.55 -10.30
C LEU A 91 1.38 -5.03 -10.06
N ILE A 92 2.39 -5.89 -9.93
CA ILE A 92 2.24 -7.34 -9.94
C ILE A 92 1.33 -7.85 -8.82
N SER A 93 1.43 -7.28 -7.61
CA SER A 93 0.61 -7.69 -6.47
C SER A 93 -0.82 -7.15 -6.52
N THR A 94 -1.08 -6.11 -7.29
CA THR A 94 -2.37 -5.40 -7.31
C THR A 94 -3.56 -6.28 -7.70
N PRO A 95 -3.48 -7.19 -8.71
CA PRO A 95 -4.58 -8.09 -9.02
C PRO A 95 -4.91 -9.14 -7.95
N PHE A 96 -4.02 -9.34 -6.96
CA PHE A 96 -4.19 -10.33 -5.91
C PHE A 96 -4.67 -9.74 -4.58
N LEU A 97 -4.93 -8.43 -4.51
CA LEU A 97 -5.30 -7.76 -3.26
C LEU A 97 -6.58 -8.36 -2.64
N GLU A 98 -7.62 -8.57 -3.44
CA GLU A 98 -8.86 -9.20 -2.96
C GLU A 98 -8.64 -10.64 -2.49
N GLU A 99 -7.83 -11.44 -3.23
CA GLU A 99 -7.49 -12.82 -2.85
C GLU A 99 -6.75 -12.87 -1.51
N MET A 100 -5.86 -11.90 -1.27
CA MET A 100 -5.16 -11.75 0.01
C MET A 100 -6.05 -11.18 1.12
N GLY A 101 -7.29 -10.83 0.81
CA GLY A 101 -8.27 -10.26 1.74
C GLY A 101 -8.00 -8.79 2.08
N ILE A 102 -7.18 -8.09 1.31
CA ILE A 102 -6.85 -6.67 1.48
C ILE A 102 -8.04 -5.83 1.03
N ASN A 103 -8.40 -4.81 1.82
CA ASN A 103 -9.49 -3.89 1.51
C ASN A 103 -9.08 -2.40 1.55
N LEU A 104 -7.80 -2.12 1.79
CA LEU A 104 -7.23 -0.78 1.69
C LEU A 104 -5.80 -0.89 1.12
N PHE A 105 -5.50 -0.13 0.07
CA PHE A 105 -4.21 -0.17 -0.61
C PHE A 105 -3.62 1.22 -0.81
N ASN A 106 -2.38 1.41 -0.39
CA ASN A 106 -1.56 2.57 -0.72
C ASN A 106 -0.45 2.16 -1.69
N PHE A 107 -0.29 2.91 -2.76
CA PHE A 107 0.52 2.59 -3.93
C PHE A 107 1.37 3.77 -4.40
N SER A 108 2.25 3.52 -5.35
CA SER A 108 3.14 4.53 -5.94
C SER A 108 2.36 5.60 -6.72
N PHE A 109 2.84 6.83 -6.66
CA PHE A 109 2.36 7.94 -7.49
C PHE A 109 2.70 7.78 -8.99
N GLU A 110 3.52 6.82 -9.36
CA GLU A 110 3.88 6.54 -10.76
C GLU A 110 2.75 5.88 -11.56
N HIS A 111 1.71 5.39 -10.88
CA HIS A 111 0.53 4.77 -11.46
C HIS A 111 -0.70 5.63 -11.22
N SER A 112 -1.58 5.73 -12.22
CA SER A 112 -2.85 6.44 -12.04
C SER A 112 -3.81 5.69 -11.12
N ILE A 113 -4.67 6.43 -10.42
CA ILE A 113 -5.73 5.83 -9.59
C ILE A 113 -6.66 4.94 -10.43
N ASN A 114 -6.95 5.33 -11.68
CA ASN A 114 -7.79 4.53 -12.58
C ASN A 114 -7.15 3.18 -12.91
N GLU A 115 -5.85 3.17 -13.26
CA GLU A 115 -5.10 1.94 -13.54
C GLU A 115 -5.10 0.99 -12.32
N ILE A 116 -4.83 1.53 -11.13
CA ILE A 116 -4.88 0.73 -9.89
C ILE A 116 -6.29 0.22 -9.63
N ARG A 117 -7.33 1.02 -9.87
CA ARG A 117 -8.73 0.62 -9.70
C ARG A 117 -9.11 -0.56 -10.60
N GLU A 118 -8.67 -0.53 -11.86
CA GLU A 118 -8.93 -1.63 -12.80
C GLU A 118 -8.31 -2.95 -12.32
N LEU A 119 -7.11 -2.90 -11.74
CA LEU A 119 -6.38 -4.08 -11.27
C LEU A 119 -6.84 -4.57 -9.89
N ALA A 120 -7.07 -3.65 -8.95
CA ALA A 120 -7.42 -3.97 -7.57
C ALA A 120 -8.88 -4.39 -7.37
N GLY A 121 -9.75 -4.08 -8.33
CA GLY A 121 -11.18 -4.31 -8.20
C GLY A 121 -11.92 -3.25 -7.36
N PRO A 122 -13.26 -3.31 -7.33
CA PRO A 122 -14.10 -2.30 -6.69
C PRO A 122 -14.15 -2.38 -5.16
N GLU A 123 -13.81 -3.54 -4.57
CA GLU A 123 -13.93 -3.78 -3.13
C GLU A 123 -12.72 -3.25 -2.34
N VAL A 124 -11.62 -2.89 -3.03
CA VAL A 124 -10.42 -2.34 -2.40
C VAL A 124 -10.50 -0.81 -2.38
N ALA A 125 -10.50 -0.21 -1.19
CA ALA A 125 -10.33 1.22 -1.07
C ALA A 125 -8.89 1.63 -1.43
N LEU A 126 -8.74 2.71 -2.19
CA LEU A 126 -7.44 3.22 -2.63
C LEU A 126 -7.02 4.42 -1.80
N LEU A 127 -5.76 4.46 -1.39
CA LEU A 127 -5.16 5.57 -0.65
C LEU A 127 -4.00 6.13 -1.47
N GLY A 128 -4.17 7.32 -2.01
CA GLY A 128 -3.14 7.94 -2.85
C GLY A 128 -3.73 9.10 -3.67
N ASN A 129 -2.99 9.66 -4.66
CA ASN A 129 -1.58 9.34 -4.93
C ASN A 129 -0.78 10.60 -5.36
N LEU A 130 -1.02 11.73 -4.66
CA LEU A 130 -0.25 12.94 -4.94
C LEU A 130 1.26 12.65 -4.78
N PRO A 131 2.15 13.10 -5.72
CA PRO A 131 3.60 12.90 -5.59
C PRO A 131 4.15 13.50 -4.28
N PRO A 132 4.75 12.66 -3.40
CA PRO A 132 5.08 13.12 -2.05
C PRO A 132 6.28 14.08 -2.01
N ARG A 133 7.34 13.80 -2.78
CA ARG A 133 8.59 14.59 -2.73
C ARG A 133 8.52 15.79 -3.65
N ASP A 134 8.14 15.58 -4.90
CA ASP A 134 8.22 16.60 -5.95
C ASP A 134 7.08 17.62 -5.84
N VAL A 135 5.92 17.21 -5.33
CA VAL A 135 4.76 18.10 -5.19
C VAL A 135 4.53 18.45 -3.72
N LEU A 136 4.17 17.48 -2.86
CA LEU A 136 3.74 17.80 -1.49
C LEU A 136 4.86 18.45 -0.67
N MET A 137 6.12 18.04 -0.86
CA MET A 137 7.28 18.59 -0.12
C MET A 137 7.92 19.79 -0.82
N ALA A 138 8.22 19.67 -2.12
CA ALA A 138 9.12 20.62 -2.79
C ALA A 138 8.40 21.77 -3.50
N ALA A 139 7.12 21.64 -3.84
CA ALA A 139 6.35 22.67 -4.53
C ALA A 139 5.86 23.79 -3.58
N THR A 140 5.40 24.89 -4.16
CA THR A 140 4.69 25.94 -3.42
C THR A 140 3.25 25.51 -3.09
N PRO A 141 2.59 26.11 -2.08
CA PRO A 141 1.19 25.79 -1.77
C PRO A 141 0.24 25.95 -2.98
N GLU A 142 0.50 26.92 -3.85
CA GLU A 142 -0.33 27.13 -5.05
C GLU A 142 -0.12 26.03 -6.09
N GLU A 143 1.11 25.54 -6.27
CA GLU A 143 1.39 24.39 -7.13
C GLU A 143 0.81 23.09 -6.56
N VAL A 144 0.87 22.89 -5.25
CA VAL A 144 0.20 21.75 -4.57
C VAL A 144 -1.28 21.76 -4.88
N LYS A 145 -1.96 22.91 -4.76
CA LYS A 145 -3.36 23.05 -5.11
C LYS A 145 -3.65 22.65 -6.55
N VAL A 146 -2.90 23.19 -7.52
CA VAL A 146 -3.05 22.87 -8.95
C VAL A 146 -2.87 21.36 -9.20
N GLN A 147 -1.81 20.76 -8.63
CA GLN A 147 -1.56 19.33 -8.80
C GLN A 147 -2.65 18.47 -8.14
N THR A 148 -3.21 18.92 -7.03
CA THR A 148 -4.34 18.25 -6.37
C THR A 148 -5.61 18.32 -7.24
N GLU A 149 -5.89 19.45 -7.87
CA GLU A 149 -7.01 19.60 -8.80
C GLU A 149 -6.83 18.73 -10.05
N ILE A 150 -5.60 18.61 -10.58
CA ILE A 150 -5.29 17.71 -11.70
C ILE A 150 -5.56 16.26 -11.30
N MET A 151 -4.96 15.81 -10.19
CA MET A 151 -5.17 14.44 -9.67
C MET A 151 -6.65 14.13 -9.49
N TRP A 152 -7.42 15.04 -8.89
CA TRP A 152 -8.86 14.88 -8.70
C TRP A 152 -9.62 14.72 -10.01
N ASN A 153 -9.30 15.55 -11.01
CA ASN A 153 -10.00 15.57 -12.29
C ASN A 153 -9.67 14.38 -13.19
N GLU A 154 -8.50 13.75 -13.01
CA GLU A 154 -8.11 12.55 -13.74
C GLU A 154 -8.86 11.31 -13.26
N VAL A 155 -9.39 11.30 -12.05
CA VAL A 155 -10.10 10.14 -11.50
C VAL A 155 -11.53 10.08 -12.00
N GLU A 156 -11.90 8.99 -12.66
CA GLU A 156 -13.24 8.78 -13.21
C GLU A 156 -14.25 8.42 -12.11
N ASP A 157 -13.97 7.38 -11.33
CA ASP A 157 -14.81 6.98 -10.17
C ASP A 157 -14.11 7.30 -8.86
N LYS A 158 -14.65 8.26 -8.13
CA LYS A 158 -14.11 8.75 -6.85
C LYS A 158 -14.56 7.97 -5.62
N LYS A 159 -15.31 6.86 -5.82
CA LYS A 159 -15.76 6.02 -4.71
C LYS A 159 -14.61 5.26 -4.10
N ALA A 160 -14.68 5.04 -2.78
CA ALA A 160 -13.68 4.30 -2.02
C ALA A 160 -12.24 4.79 -2.26
N ILE A 161 -12.05 6.13 -2.33
CA ILE A 161 -10.74 6.77 -2.38
C ILE A 161 -10.52 7.56 -1.10
N ILE A 162 -9.36 7.37 -0.50
CA ILE A 162 -8.82 8.22 0.56
C ILE A 162 -7.72 9.06 -0.08
N TRP A 163 -7.98 10.33 -0.28
CA TRP A 163 -7.05 11.25 -0.92
C TRP A 163 -5.81 11.45 -0.03
N SER A 164 -4.65 11.10 -0.57
CA SER A 164 -3.37 11.12 0.13
C SER A 164 -2.23 11.31 -0.87
N CYS A 165 -0.99 11.23 -0.40
CA CYS A 165 0.15 11.06 -1.29
C CYS A 165 0.36 9.58 -1.66
N GLY A 166 1.03 9.34 -2.77
CA GLY A 166 1.49 8.01 -3.19
C GLY A 166 2.71 7.61 -2.39
N GLY A 167 2.52 6.76 -1.40
CA GLY A 167 3.54 6.42 -0.41
C GLY A 167 3.45 7.26 0.88
N GLY A 168 4.54 7.31 1.62
CA GLY A 168 4.60 8.04 2.89
C GLY A 168 4.80 9.55 2.73
N VAL A 169 4.25 10.33 3.65
CA VAL A 169 4.54 11.78 3.73
C VAL A 169 6.01 11.98 4.10
N PRO A 170 6.81 12.68 3.26
CA PRO A 170 8.22 12.89 3.54
C PRO A 170 8.44 13.85 4.72
N GLN A 171 9.63 13.78 5.31
CA GLN A 171 10.05 14.76 6.29
C GLN A 171 10.15 16.16 5.66
N ASN A 172 9.90 17.20 6.45
CA ASN A 172 9.98 18.61 6.05
C ASN A 172 8.91 19.10 5.05
N VAL A 173 7.81 18.38 4.90
CA VAL A 173 6.62 18.96 4.24
C VAL A 173 6.14 20.14 5.08
N SER A 174 5.92 21.29 4.45
CA SER A 174 5.43 22.49 5.16
C SER A 174 3.96 22.32 5.57
N THR A 175 3.58 22.97 6.65
CA THR A 175 2.16 23.00 7.09
C THR A 175 1.28 23.63 6.02
N GLU A 176 1.79 24.64 5.32
CA GLU A 176 1.12 25.36 4.25
C GLU A 176 0.79 24.42 3.07
N ASN A 177 1.72 23.54 2.68
CA ASN A 177 1.49 22.55 1.62
C ASN A 177 0.45 21.50 2.05
N MET A 178 0.52 21.01 3.29
CA MET A 178 -0.48 20.10 3.82
C MET A 178 -1.87 20.75 3.86
N GLN A 179 -1.97 22.01 4.28
CA GLN A 179 -3.21 22.76 4.29
C GLN A 179 -3.74 22.97 2.87
N ALA A 180 -2.90 23.36 1.92
CA ALA A 180 -3.29 23.54 0.52
C ALA A 180 -3.89 22.26 -0.08
N PHE A 181 -3.26 21.11 0.17
CA PHE A 181 -3.79 19.81 -0.25
C PHE A 181 -5.17 19.52 0.36
N ILE A 182 -5.28 19.57 1.70
CA ILE A 182 -6.50 19.20 2.43
C ILE A 182 -7.67 20.14 2.07
N GLU A 183 -7.42 21.46 2.01
CA GLU A 183 -8.46 22.45 1.69
C GLU A 183 -8.93 22.34 0.24
N THR A 184 -8.03 21.98 -0.67
CA THR A 184 -8.39 21.76 -2.07
C THR A 184 -9.29 20.55 -2.22
N ILE A 185 -8.94 19.42 -1.62
CA ILE A 185 -9.81 18.22 -1.64
C ILE A 185 -11.19 18.53 -1.04
N LYS A 186 -11.27 19.18 0.13
CA LYS A 186 -12.56 19.53 0.75
C LYS A 186 -13.44 20.38 -0.18
N LYS A 187 -12.87 21.37 -0.85
CA LYS A 187 -13.61 22.23 -1.81
C LYS A 187 -14.13 21.45 -3.00
N LEU A 188 -13.35 20.48 -3.49
CA LEU A 188 -13.72 19.65 -4.63
C LEU A 188 -14.79 18.62 -4.27
N GLU A 189 -14.81 18.13 -3.03
CA GLU A 189 -15.88 17.24 -2.52
C GLU A 189 -17.21 17.95 -2.29
N GLU A 190 -17.19 19.25 -2.02
CA GLU A 190 -18.38 20.08 -1.78
C GLU A 190 -19.01 20.63 -3.09
N ALA A 191 -18.30 20.55 -4.22
CA ALA A 191 -18.72 21.13 -5.51
C ALA A 191 -19.56 20.17 -6.36
#